data_f8e445c74f8b31698a77cb9605b08be4
#
_entry.id   f8e445c74f8b31698a77cb9605b08be4
#
_cell.length_a   1.000
_cell.length_b   1.000
_cell.length_c   1.000
_cell.angle_alpha   90.00
_cell.angle_beta   90.00
_cell.angle_gamma   90.00
#
_symmetry.space_group_name_H-M   'P 1'
#
loop_
_entity.id
_entity.type
_entity.pdbx_description
1 polymer ?
#
loop_
_entity_poly.entity_id
_entity_poly.type
_entity_poly.pdbx_seq_one_letter_code
_entity_poly.pdbx_strand_id
1 'polypeptide(L)'
;MRMKFLVTGVNGQLGHDVMNELNKRGHEGVGSDIEENYAGVADGSAVTTMPYVGLDITDKAAVMKVISEIKPDAVIHCAAWTAVDMAEDDDKVEQVRHVNAGGTQNIADACKAIDCKMLYLSTDYVFDGQGEEAWQPDCKNYKPLNVYGQTKLEGELAVANTLEKYFIVRIAWVFGLNGKNFIKTMINVGKTHDEVRVVNDQIGTPTYTFDLARLLVDMCETEKYGYYHATNEGGYISWYDFCVEFYKQYGLKTKVAPVTTEEYGLSKATRPVNSRLDKSKLVEAGFEPLPTWKDAVSRYLKEARL
;
A
#
# COMPACT_ATOMS: atom_id res chain seq x y z
N MET A 1 -12.34 2.37 -22.33
CA MET A 1 -13.31 3.50 -22.10
C MET A 1 -12.64 4.50 -21.16
N ARG A 2 -12.83 5.81 -21.35
CA ARG A 2 -12.31 6.79 -20.39
C ARG A 2 -13.18 6.75 -19.13
N MET A 3 -12.56 6.57 -17.97
CA MET A 3 -13.21 6.55 -16.67
C MET A 3 -12.77 7.75 -15.83
N LYS A 4 -13.58 8.08 -14.83
CA LYS A 4 -13.28 9.10 -13.82
C LYS A 4 -12.96 8.44 -12.47
N PHE A 5 -11.86 8.83 -11.86
CA PHE A 5 -11.38 8.26 -10.60
C PHE A 5 -11.24 9.33 -9.52
N LEU A 6 -11.55 8.95 -8.30
CA LEU A 6 -11.06 9.64 -7.10
C LEU A 6 -9.98 8.77 -6.46
N VAL A 7 -8.81 9.34 -6.21
CA VAL A 7 -7.70 8.66 -5.54
C VAL A 7 -7.41 9.36 -4.22
N THR A 8 -7.55 8.66 -3.11
CA THR A 8 -7.21 9.20 -1.79
C THR A 8 -5.78 8.84 -1.41
N GLY A 9 -5.12 9.65 -0.57
CA GLY A 9 -3.76 9.39 -0.13
C GLY A 9 -2.69 9.68 -1.20
N VAL A 10 -2.91 10.69 -2.04
CA VAL A 10 -2.01 11.00 -3.18
C VAL A 10 -0.69 11.65 -2.75
N ASN A 11 -0.58 12.16 -1.52
CA ASN A 11 0.70 12.59 -0.94
C ASN A 11 1.60 11.41 -0.55
N GLY A 12 1.05 10.19 -0.52
CA GLY A 12 1.77 8.95 -0.26
C GLY A 12 2.40 8.34 -1.52
N GLN A 13 3.13 7.24 -1.34
CA GLN A 13 3.87 6.56 -2.41
C GLN A 13 2.94 6.04 -3.51
N LEU A 14 1.92 5.27 -3.13
CA LEU A 14 1.05 4.57 -4.08
C LEU A 14 0.06 5.53 -4.77
N GLY A 15 -0.59 6.41 -4.01
CA GLY A 15 -1.54 7.37 -4.58
C GLY A 15 -0.91 8.27 -5.64
N HIS A 16 0.37 8.67 -5.43
CA HIS A 16 1.18 9.38 -6.42
C HIS A 16 1.29 8.59 -7.73
N ASP A 17 1.70 7.33 -7.66
CA ASP A 17 1.91 6.50 -8.85
C ASP A 17 0.60 6.15 -9.55
N VAL A 18 -0.49 5.95 -8.79
CA VAL A 18 -1.84 5.74 -9.36
C VAL A 18 -2.29 6.94 -10.18
N MET A 19 -2.13 8.17 -9.67
CA MET A 19 -2.49 9.38 -10.42
C MET A 19 -1.69 9.49 -11.73
N ASN A 20 -0.41 9.16 -11.70
CA ASN A 20 0.43 9.16 -12.89
C ASN A 20 0.01 8.08 -13.90
N GLU A 21 -0.34 6.89 -13.44
CA GLU A 21 -0.83 5.81 -14.32
C GLU A 21 -2.19 6.17 -14.95
N LEU A 22 -3.12 6.77 -14.19
CA LEU A 22 -4.38 7.27 -14.72
C LEU A 22 -4.18 8.27 -15.86
N ASN A 23 -3.29 9.24 -15.66
CA ASN A 23 -2.97 10.23 -16.69
C ASN A 23 -2.35 9.57 -17.94
N LYS A 24 -1.40 8.65 -17.75
CA LYS A 24 -0.77 7.90 -18.84
C LYS A 24 -1.78 7.15 -19.72
N ARG A 25 -2.86 6.64 -19.11
CA ARG A 25 -3.95 5.95 -19.82
C ARG A 25 -5.04 6.89 -20.36
N GLY A 26 -4.97 8.18 -20.09
CA GLY A 26 -5.97 9.16 -20.51
C GLY A 26 -7.28 9.09 -19.71
N HIS A 27 -7.26 8.54 -18.49
CA HIS A 27 -8.37 8.63 -17.55
C HIS A 27 -8.45 10.01 -16.91
N GLU A 28 -9.60 10.33 -16.31
CA GLU A 28 -9.78 11.52 -15.49
C GLU A 28 -9.52 11.18 -14.03
N GLY A 29 -8.44 11.70 -13.45
CA GLY A 29 -8.10 11.50 -12.05
C GLY A 29 -8.33 12.77 -11.23
N VAL A 30 -8.94 12.63 -10.06
CA VAL A 30 -8.99 13.64 -9.01
C VAL A 30 -8.21 13.09 -7.82
N GLY A 31 -7.14 13.78 -7.43
CA GLY A 31 -6.34 13.42 -6.26
C GLY A 31 -6.93 14.01 -4.98
N SER A 32 -6.73 13.31 -3.86
CA SER A 32 -7.19 13.76 -2.55
C SER A 32 -6.24 13.31 -1.44
N ASP A 33 -6.05 14.18 -0.48
CA ASP A 33 -5.35 13.89 0.79
C ASP A 33 -5.89 14.83 1.87
N ILE A 34 -5.41 14.69 3.12
CA ILE A 34 -5.85 15.52 4.25
C ILE A 34 -5.42 16.98 4.10
N GLU A 35 -4.30 17.25 3.43
CA GLU A 35 -3.81 18.61 3.20
C GLU A 35 -4.70 19.35 2.19
N GLU A 36 -4.84 20.67 2.33
CA GLU A 36 -5.63 21.49 1.40
C GLU A 36 -5.08 21.50 -0.02
N ASN A 37 -3.76 21.33 -0.17
CA ASN A 37 -3.05 21.29 -1.44
C ASN A 37 -2.16 20.05 -1.49
N TYR A 38 -1.86 19.57 -2.70
CA TYR A 38 -0.90 18.48 -2.88
C TYR A 38 0.44 18.84 -2.22
N ALA A 39 0.90 17.97 -1.31
CA ALA A 39 2.12 18.14 -0.51
C ALA A 39 3.17 17.04 -0.77
N GLY A 40 2.96 16.21 -1.79
CA GLY A 40 3.92 15.17 -2.19
C GLY A 40 5.09 15.74 -3.00
N VAL A 41 5.82 14.87 -3.68
CA VAL A 41 6.97 15.26 -4.50
C VAL A 41 6.52 16.14 -5.67
N ALA A 42 7.10 17.35 -5.76
CA ALA A 42 6.87 18.28 -6.87
C ALA A 42 7.91 18.02 -7.99
N ASP A 43 7.74 16.93 -8.72
CA ASP A 43 8.66 16.47 -9.77
C ASP A 43 8.17 16.77 -11.20
N GLY A 44 7.07 17.51 -11.31
CA GLY A 44 6.43 17.80 -12.61
C GLY A 44 5.60 16.63 -13.16
N SER A 45 5.40 15.57 -12.38
CA SER A 45 4.53 14.46 -12.73
C SER A 45 3.06 14.86 -12.81
N ALA A 46 2.21 14.01 -13.39
CA ALA A 46 0.81 14.29 -13.64
C ALA A 46 0.02 14.58 -12.34
N VAL A 47 0.37 13.95 -11.23
CA VAL A 47 -0.28 14.16 -9.93
C VAL A 47 -0.22 15.63 -9.49
N THR A 48 0.84 16.36 -9.84
CA THR A 48 1.02 17.77 -9.48
C THR A 48 0.17 18.74 -10.31
N THR A 49 -0.39 18.30 -11.41
CA THR A 49 -1.19 19.09 -12.36
C THR A 49 -2.63 18.62 -12.52
N MET A 50 -2.96 17.43 -12.00
CA MET A 50 -4.34 16.91 -12.00
C MET A 50 -5.20 17.63 -10.96
N PRO A 51 -6.55 17.63 -11.14
CA PRO A 51 -7.45 18.17 -10.12
C PRO A 51 -7.19 17.54 -8.75
N TYR A 52 -7.22 18.36 -7.72
CA TYR A 52 -6.99 17.96 -6.33
C TYR A 52 -8.05 18.52 -5.41
N VAL A 53 -8.43 17.76 -4.38
CA VAL A 53 -9.32 18.21 -3.31
C VAL A 53 -8.77 17.79 -1.94
N GLY A 54 -8.61 18.74 -1.03
CA GLY A 54 -8.32 18.46 0.37
C GLY A 54 -9.52 17.76 1.01
N LEU A 55 -9.30 16.60 1.63
CA LEU A 55 -10.36 15.77 2.20
C LEU A 55 -9.86 14.99 3.40
N ASP A 56 -10.38 15.31 4.58
CA ASP A 56 -10.29 14.43 5.74
C ASP A 56 -11.30 13.29 5.57
N ILE A 57 -10.82 12.08 5.34
CA ILE A 57 -11.70 10.90 5.16
C ILE A 57 -12.49 10.55 6.42
N THR A 58 -12.10 11.07 7.58
CA THR A 58 -12.82 10.86 8.85
C THR A 58 -14.06 11.76 8.98
N ASP A 59 -14.15 12.83 8.19
CA ASP A 59 -15.35 13.67 8.08
C ASP A 59 -16.34 13.06 7.09
N LYS A 60 -17.34 12.35 7.62
CA LYS A 60 -18.38 11.69 6.81
C LYS A 60 -19.12 12.66 5.89
N ALA A 61 -19.44 13.86 6.38
CA ALA A 61 -20.21 14.84 5.59
C ALA A 61 -19.38 15.37 4.41
N ALA A 62 -18.09 15.66 4.65
CA ALA A 62 -17.16 16.08 3.61
C ALA A 62 -16.97 14.97 2.56
N VAL A 63 -16.78 13.71 2.99
CA VAL A 63 -16.64 12.55 2.08
C VAL A 63 -17.87 12.39 1.21
N MET A 64 -19.06 12.38 1.79
CA MET A 64 -20.33 12.27 1.04
C MET A 64 -20.49 13.38 0.02
N LYS A 65 -20.19 14.64 0.41
CA LYS A 65 -20.26 15.79 -0.48
C LYS A 65 -19.29 15.65 -1.65
N VAL A 66 -18.01 15.43 -1.37
CA VAL A 66 -16.95 15.36 -2.39
C VAL A 66 -17.22 14.25 -3.41
N ILE A 67 -17.56 13.04 -2.96
CA ILE A 67 -17.84 11.90 -3.85
C ILE A 67 -19.11 12.14 -4.67
N SER A 68 -20.15 12.74 -4.08
CA SER A 68 -21.40 13.08 -4.80
C SER A 68 -21.20 14.18 -5.85
N GLU A 69 -20.30 15.13 -5.63
CA GLU A 69 -19.98 16.20 -6.59
C GLU A 69 -19.08 15.69 -7.72
N ILE A 70 -18.03 14.90 -7.40
CA ILE A 70 -17.09 14.35 -8.37
C ILE A 70 -17.78 13.29 -9.24
N LYS A 71 -18.61 12.42 -8.65
CA LYS A 71 -19.26 11.27 -9.30
C LYS A 71 -18.24 10.37 -10.02
N PRO A 72 -17.24 9.83 -9.31
CA PRO A 72 -16.26 8.95 -9.93
C PRO A 72 -16.91 7.62 -10.34
N ASP A 73 -16.38 6.98 -11.39
CA ASP A 73 -16.68 5.60 -11.75
C ASP A 73 -16.05 4.61 -10.76
N ALA A 74 -14.89 4.99 -10.19
CA ALA A 74 -14.20 4.20 -9.19
C ALA A 74 -13.44 5.09 -8.19
N VAL A 75 -13.37 4.65 -6.93
CA VAL A 75 -12.49 5.22 -5.90
C VAL A 75 -11.34 4.24 -5.64
N ILE A 76 -10.08 4.71 -5.78
CA ILE A 76 -8.89 3.97 -5.34
C ILE A 76 -8.46 4.55 -4.00
N HIS A 77 -8.72 3.81 -2.93
CA HIS A 77 -8.54 4.27 -1.56
C HIS A 77 -7.16 3.86 -1.00
N CYS A 78 -6.17 4.79 -1.13
CA CYS A 78 -4.81 4.60 -0.64
C CYS A 78 -4.54 5.30 0.71
N ALA A 79 -5.41 6.21 1.15
CA ALA A 79 -5.25 6.91 2.41
C ALA A 79 -5.35 5.94 3.59
N ALA A 80 -4.36 5.96 4.47
CA ALA A 80 -4.32 5.14 5.68
C ALA A 80 -3.28 5.67 6.67
N TRP A 81 -3.47 5.40 7.95
CA TRP A 81 -2.42 5.48 8.94
C TRP A 81 -1.49 4.27 8.80
N THR A 82 -0.24 4.50 8.43
CA THR A 82 0.74 3.44 8.13
C THR A 82 1.95 3.41 9.09
N ALA A 83 2.00 4.31 10.08
CA ALA A 83 3.04 4.33 11.10
C ALA A 83 2.76 3.23 12.15
N VAL A 84 3.16 1.99 11.81
CA VAL A 84 2.81 0.75 12.55
C VAL A 84 3.20 0.81 14.03
N ASP A 85 4.44 1.23 14.36
CA ASP A 85 4.89 1.31 15.74
C ASP A 85 4.19 2.42 16.53
N MET A 86 3.91 3.57 15.90
CA MET A 86 3.18 4.67 16.52
C MET A 86 1.71 4.32 16.76
N ALA A 87 1.15 3.40 15.96
CA ALA A 87 -0.22 2.92 16.17
C ALA A 87 -0.42 2.20 17.50
N GLU A 88 0.67 1.69 18.12
CA GLU A 88 0.67 1.05 19.46
C GLU A 88 0.74 2.07 20.61
N ASP A 89 0.80 3.37 20.35
CA ASP A 89 0.75 4.39 21.39
C ASP A 89 -0.69 4.53 21.89
N ASP A 90 -0.90 4.42 23.21
CA ASP A 90 -2.24 4.40 23.82
C ASP A 90 -3.10 5.60 23.42
N ASP A 91 -2.48 6.77 23.23
CA ASP A 91 -3.15 8.01 22.79
C ASP A 91 -3.43 8.05 21.29
N LYS A 92 -2.95 7.08 20.49
CA LYS A 92 -3.12 7.00 19.03
C LYS A 92 -4.10 5.94 18.57
N VAL A 93 -4.34 4.89 19.36
CA VAL A 93 -5.17 3.73 18.97
C VAL A 93 -6.52 4.15 18.36
N GLU A 94 -7.25 5.04 19.03
CA GLU A 94 -8.56 5.50 18.55
C GLU A 94 -8.44 6.36 17.29
N GLN A 95 -7.40 7.18 17.17
CA GLN A 95 -7.15 7.97 15.97
C GLN A 95 -6.83 7.07 14.77
N VAL A 96 -5.99 6.04 14.97
CA VAL A 96 -5.64 5.05 13.94
C VAL A 96 -6.90 4.31 13.46
N ARG A 97 -7.75 3.86 14.40
CA ARG A 97 -9.03 3.21 14.07
C ARG A 97 -9.96 4.16 13.33
N HIS A 98 -10.04 5.41 13.77
CA HIS A 98 -10.89 6.41 13.13
C HIS A 98 -10.48 6.67 11.67
N VAL A 99 -9.18 6.70 11.38
CA VAL A 99 -8.66 6.83 10.01
C VAL A 99 -8.87 5.54 9.22
N ASN A 100 -8.31 4.40 9.69
CA ASN A 100 -8.23 3.17 8.90
C ASN A 100 -9.57 2.45 8.73
N ALA A 101 -10.40 2.43 9.77
CA ALA A 101 -11.71 1.79 9.72
C ALA A 101 -12.84 2.81 9.46
N GLY A 102 -12.91 3.88 10.24
CA GLY A 102 -13.96 4.89 10.14
C GLY A 102 -13.93 5.64 8.80
N GLY A 103 -12.76 6.13 8.40
CA GLY A 103 -12.56 6.80 7.12
C GLY A 103 -12.88 5.89 5.93
N THR A 104 -12.45 4.61 6.01
CA THR A 104 -12.78 3.60 5.00
C THR A 104 -14.28 3.34 4.93
N GLN A 105 -14.98 3.25 6.07
CA GLN A 105 -16.45 3.12 6.09
C GLN A 105 -17.14 4.33 5.44
N ASN A 106 -16.68 5.56 5.71
CA ASN A 106 -17.23 6.76 5.11
C ASN A 106 -17.10 6.75 3.57
N ILE A 107 -15.93 6.34 3.04
CA ILE A 107 -15.70 6.18 1.60
C ILE A 107 -16.63 5.09 1.03
N ALA A 108 -16.75 3.93 1.70
CA ALA A 108 -17.63 2.85 1.25
C ALA A 108 -19.12 3.27 1.22
N ASP A 109 -19.60 3.98 2.24
CA ASP A 109 -20.97 4.51 2.30
C ASP A 109 -21.22 5.46 1.13
N ALA A 110 -20.28 6.35 0.82
CA ALA A 110 -20.40 7.30 -0.28
C ALA A 110 -20.36 6.60 -1.65
N CYS A 111 -19.48 5.61 -1.84
CA CYS A 111 -19.45 4.78 -3.05
C CYS A 111 -20.79 4.05 -3.26
N LYS A 112 -21.36 3.49 -2.20
CA LYS A 112 -22.68 2.84 -2.24
C LYS A 112 -23.79 3.80 -2.69
N ALA A 113 -23.76 5.03 -2.18
CA ALA A 113 -24.78 6.05 -2.47
C ALA A 113 -24.85 6.44 -3.96
N ILE A 114 -23.75 6.35 -4.69
CA ILE A 114 -23.65 6.69 -6.12
C ILE A 114 -23.40 5.46 -7.03
N ASP A 115 -23.40 4.24 -6.45
CA ASP A 115 -23.16 2.96 -7.13
C ASP A 115 -21.80 2.86 -7.85
N CYS A 116 -20.75 3.50 -7.31
CA CYS A 116 -19.41 3.42 -7.89
C CYS A 116 -18.58 2.26 -7.31
N LYS A 117 -17.55 1.84 -8.04
CA LYS A 117 -16.57 0.83 -7.59
C LYS A 117 -15.67 1.38 -6.51
N MET A 118 -15.22 0.54 -5.60
CA MET A 118 -14.17 0.88 -4.64
C MET A 118 -13.04 -0.14 -4.66
N LEU A 119 -11.81 0.34 -4.79
CA LEU A 119 -10.60 -0.47 -4.57
C LEU A 119 -9.95 -0.02 -3.27
N TYR A 120 -9.82 -0.95 -2.33
CA TYR A 120 -9.24 -0.73 -1.00
C TYR A 120 -7.89 -1.42 -0.86
N LEU A 121 -6.87 -0.68 -0.45
CA LEU A 121 -5.55 -1.20 -0.16
C LEU A 121 -5.51 -1.74 1.27
N SER A 122 -5.24 -3.04 1.41
CA SER A 122 -5.05 -3.70 2.69
C SER A 122 -3.62 -4.25 2.83
N THR A 123 -3.40 -5.11 3.79
CA THR A 123 -2.08 -5.56 4.23
C THR A 123 -2.08 -7.05 4.59
N ASP A 124 -0.90 -7.68 4.54
CA ASP A 124 -0.60 -8.98 5.12
C ASP A 124 -0.80 -9.04 6.64
N TYR A 125 -0.77 -7.89 7.34
CA TYR A 125 -0.94 -7.77 8.80
C TYR A 125 -2.36 -8.15 9.30
N VAL A 126 -3.30 -8.44 8.42
CA VAL A 126 -4.62 -8.98 8.81
C VAL A 126 -4.54 -10.43 9.29
N PHE A 127 -3.44 -11.13 9.03
CA PHE A 127 -3.17 -12.50 9.43
C PHE A 127 -2.27 -12.58 10.68
N ASP A 128 -2.17 -13.77 11.29
CA ASP A 128 -1.34 -13.98 12.49
C ASP A 128 0.16 -14.14 12.20
N GLY A 129 0.53 -14.16 10.93
CA GLY A 129 1.92 -14.24 10.52
C GLY A 129 2.63 -15.54 10.90
N GLN A 130 1.90 -16.60 11.24
CA GLN A 130 2.47 -17.90 11.64
C GLN A 130 2.58 -18.86 10.45
N GLY A 131 3.41 -19.90 10.61
CA GLY A 131 3.61 -20.93 9.60
C GLY A 131 4.55 -20.49 8.46
N GLU A 132 4.61 -21.31 7.42
CA GLU A 132 5.50 -21.08 6.26
C GLU A 132 4.74 -21.06 4.93
N GLU A 133 3.47 -21.46 4.94
CA GLU A 133 2.62 -21.44 3.75
C GLU A 133 2.19 -20.01 3.39
N ALA A 134 2.01 -19.76 2.09
CA ALA A 134 1.53 -18.49 1.62
C ALA A 134 0.03 -18.32 1.90
N TRP A 135 -0.35 -17.18 2.45
CA TRP A 135 -1.75 -16.82 2.69
C TRP A 135 -2.52 -16.74 1.38
N GLN A 136 -3.69 -17.37 1.35
CA GLN A 136 -4.59 -17.34 0.19
C GLN A 136 -5.45 -16.06 0.23
N PRO A 137 -5.79 -15.44 -0.93
CA PRO A 137 -6.60 -14.22 -0.95
C PRO A 137 -7.98 -14.38 -0.28
N ASP A 138 -8.59 -15.54 -0.41
CA ASP A 138 -9.93 -15.82 0.14
C ASP A 138 -9.88 -16.40 1.58
N CYS A 139 -8.67 -16.51 2.18
CA CYS A 139 -8.52 -16.91 3.56
C CYS A 139 -9.12 -15.88 4.52
N LYS A 140 -9.95 -16.36 5.44
CA LYS A 140 -10.63 -15.55 6.47
C LYS A 140 -10.15 -15.87 7.90
N ASN A 141 -9.04 -16.58 8.04
CA ASN A 141 -8.42 -16.85 9.34
C ASN A 141 -7.65 -15.61 9.82
N TYR A 142 -8.41 -14.54 10.02
CA TYR A 142 -7.86 -13.27 10.48
C TYR A 142 -7.43 -13.35 11.93
N LYS A 143 -6.23 -12.84 12.22
CA LYS A 143 -5.71 -12.71 13.57
C LYS A 143 -4.59 -11.68 13.63
N PRO A 144 -4.92 -10.41 13.41
CA PRO A 144 -3.92 -9.34 13.41
C PRO A 144 -3.18 -9.25 14.73
N LEU A 145 -1.86 -9.00 14.68
CA LEU A 145 -0.96 -9.00 15.84
C LEU A 145 -0.78 -7.61 16.46
N ASN A 146 -1.28 -6.57 15.81
CA ASN A 146 -1.06 -5.18 16.20
C ASN A 146 -2.24 -4.29 15.80
N VAL A 147 -2.28 -3.07 16.32
CA VAL A 147 -3.36 -2.09 16.09
C VAL A 147 -3.50 -1.73 14.60
N TYR A 148 -2.38 -1.58 13.90
CA TYR A 148 -2.40 -1.31 12.46
C TYR A 148 -3.14 -2.42 11.70
N GLY A 149 -2.73 -3.69 11.88
CA GLY A 149 -3.37 -4.84 11.24
C GLY A 149 -4.85 -4.97 11.60
N GLN A 150 -5.19 -4.78 12.89
CA GLN A 150 -6.57 -4.82 13.37
C GLN A 150 -7.44 -3.76 12.67
N THR A 151 -6.97 -2.52 12.62
CA THR A 151 -7.75 -1.42 12.04
C THR A 151 -7.84 -1.51 10.51
N LYS A 152 -6.83 -2.07 9.85
CA LYS A 152 -6.88 -2.38 8.41
C LYS A 152 -7.88 -3.50 8.11
N LEU A 153 -7.96 -4.54 8.94
CA LEU A 153 -8.97 -5.59 8.85
C LEU A 153 -10.40 -5.02 9.05
N GLU A 154 -10.60 -4.16 10.04
CA GLU A 154 -11.87 -3.47 10.24
C GLU A 154 -12.29 -2.70 8.97
N GLY A 155 -11.35 -2.07 8.28
CA GLY A 155 -11.56 -1.44 6.96
C GLY A 155 -11.96 -2.44 5.87
N GLU A 156 -11.31 -3.61 5.77
CA GLU A 156 -11.73 -4.66 4.82
C GLU A 156 -13.19 -5.08 5.05
N LEU A 157 -13.54 -5.31 6.31
CA LEU A 157 -14.89 -5.72 6.69
C LEU A 157 -15.92 -4.61 6.40
N ALA A 158 -15.56 -3.34 6.62
CA ALA A 158 -16.40 -2.21 6.28
C ALA A 158 -16.72 -2.19 4.78
N VAL A 159 -15.71 -2.35 3.93
CA VAL A 159 -15.88 -2.40 2.46
C VAL A 159 -16.74 -3.59 2.04
N ALA A 160 -16.38 -4.81 2.47
CA ALA A 160 -17.04 -6.05 2.06
C ALA A 160 -18.50 -6.15 2.54
N ASN A 161 -18.83 -5.57 3.70
CA ASN A 161 -20.20 -5.55 4.22
C ASN A 161 -21.07 -4.44 3.59
N THR A 162 -20.46 -3.44 2.95
CA THR A 162 -21.17 -2.27 2.43
C THR A 162 -21.38 -2.36 0.92
N LEU A 163 -20.40 -2.88 0.18
CA LEU A 163 -20.35 -2.84 -1.28
C LEU A 163 -20.38 -4.24 -1.89
N GLU A 164 -20.92 -4.33 -3.12
CA GLU A 164 -20.79 -5.50 -4.01
C GLU A 164 -19.66 -5.28 -5.04
N LYS A 165 -19.48 -4.03 -5.50
CA LYS A 165 -18.49 -3.62 -6.51
C LYS A 165 -17.17 -3.20 -5.85
N TYR A 166 -16.43 -4.16 -5.27
CA TYR A 166 -15.20 -3.85 -4.58
C TYR A 166 -14.01 -4.75 -4.95
N PHE A 167 -12.82 -4.18 -4.86
CA PHE A 167 -11.57 -4.90 -4.82
C PHE A 167 -10.91 -4.63 -3.45
N ILE A 168 -10.51 -5.68 -2.75
CA ILE A 168 -9.65 -5.59 -1.57
C ILE A 168 -8.31 -6.20 -1.94
N VAL A 169 -7.26 -5.38 -1.98
CA VAL A 169 -5.93 -5.78 -2.43
C VAL A 169 -4.97 -5.72 -1.26
N ARG A 170 -4.54 -6.89 -0.77
CA ARG A 170 -3.52 -6.98 0.28
C ARG A 170 -2.13 -6.94 -0.34
N ILE A 171 -1.29 -6.11 0.24
CA ILE A 171 0.07 -5.84 -0.20
C ILE A 171 1.02 -5.96 0.98
N ALA A 172 2.32 -6.05 0.72
CA ALA A 172 3.37 -6.08 1.73
C ALA A 172 4.60 -5.29 1.27
N TRP A 173 5.37 -4.75 2.21
CA TRP A 173 6.72 -4.19 2.01
C TRP A 173 6.80 -3.15 0.89
N VAL A 174 5.96 -2.14 0.97
CA VAL A 174 5.76 -1.13 -0.07
C VAL A 174 6.95 -0.18 -0.19
N PHE A 175 7.39 0.07 -1.41
CA PHE A 175 8.36 1.13 -1.73
C PHE A 175 7.98 1.86 -3.02
N GLY A 176 8.27 3.15 -3.07
CA GLY A 176 7.96 4.04 -4.18
C GLY A 176 8.75 5.35 -4.13
N LEU A 177 8.60 6.16 -5.15
CA LEU A 177 9.37 7.42 -5.28
C LEU A 177 8.95 8.46 -4.25
N ASN A 178 7.67 8.60 -4.01
CA ASN A 178 7.13 9.58 -3.08
C ASN A 178 7.20 9.07 -1.63
N GLY A 179 7.48 9.96 -0.67
CA GLY A 179 7.52 9.63 0.75
C GLY A 179 8.73 8.81 1.20
N LYS A 180 8.63 8.22 2.39
CA LYS A 180 9.68 7.43 3.06
C LYS A 180 9.45 5.94 2.84
N ASN A 181 10.54 5.15 2.73
CA ASN A 181 10.47 3.70 2.67
C ASN A 181 11.77 3.07 3.17
N PHE A 182 11.75 1.74 3.31
CA PHE A 182 12.88 0.97 3.83
C PHE A 182 14.15 1.16 3.00
N ILE A 183 14.06 1.15 1.65
CA ILE A 183 15.24 1.31 0.78
C ILE A 183 15.91 2.66 1.01
N LYS A 184 15.14 3.77 0.97
CA LYS A 184 15.69 5.12 1.22
C LYS A 184 16.35 5.22 2.59
N THR A 185 15.69 4.70 3.61
CA THR A 185 16.20 4.72 4.98
C THR A 185 17.53 3.96 5.07
N MET A 186 17.55 2.71 4.58
CA MET A 186 18.75 1.87 4.70
C MET A 186 19.91 2.36 3.85
N ILE A 187 19.65 2.91 2.65
CA ILE A 187 20.73 3.54 1.84
C ILE A 187 21.34 4.71 2.59
N ASN A 188 20.55 5.58 3.22
CA ASN A 188 21.06 6.70 3.99
C ASN A 188 21.88 6.24 5.22
N VAL A 189 21.42 5.22 5.94
CA VAL A 189 22.16 4.61 7.04
C VAL A 189 23.46 3.98 6.54
N GLY A 190 23.39 3.22 5.44
CA GLY A 190 24.56 2.54 4.87
C GLY A 190 25.65 3.49 4.34
N LYS A 191 25.31 4.73 3.97
CA LYS A 191 26.31 5.75 3.59
C LYS A 191 27.17 6.22 4.76
N THR A 192 26.74 6.02 6.00
CA THR A 192 27.37 6.58 7.21
C THR A 192 27.85 5.53 8.21
N HIS A 193 27.57 4.25 7.95
CA HIS A 193 27.92 3.14 8.85
C HIS A 193 28.66 2.04 8.09
N ASP A 194 29.59 1.37 8.74
CA ASP A 194 30.31 0.24 8.16
C ASP A 194 29.51 -1.06 8.20
N GLU A 195 28.56 -1.16 9.13
CA GLU A 195 27.68 -2.31 9.30
C GLU A 195 26.25 -1.86 9.69
N VAL A 196 25.26 -2.58 9.17
CA VAL A 196 23.83 -2.43 9.55
C VAL A 196 23.26 -3.80 9.91
N ARG A 197 22.35 -3.83 10.89
CA ARG A 197 21.65 -5.05 11.34
C ARG A 197 20.25 -5.10 10.71
N VAL A 198 19.91 -6.20 10.06
CA VAL A 198 18.61 -6.36 9.36
C VAL A 198 17.99 -7.72 9.67
N VAL A 199 16.69 -7.70 9.94
CA VAL A 199 15.90 -8.88 10.31
C VAL A 199 15.88 -9.91 9.17
N ASN A 200 16.13 -11.18 9.48
CA ASN A 200 16.20 -12.28 8.52
C ASN A 200 15.16 -13.39 8.71
N ASP A 201 14.32 -13.29 9.74
CA ASP A 201 13.26 -14.26 10.08
C ASP A 201 11.84 -13.78 9.75
N GLN A 202 11.68 -12.59 9.19
CA GLN A 202 10.44 -12.11 8.60
C GLN A 202 10.50 -12.30 7.10
N ILE A 203 9.59 -13.10 6.54
CA ILE A 203 9.62 -13.54 5.13
C ILE A 203 8.39 -13.04 4.38
N GLY A 204 8.61 -12.37 3.27
CA GLY A 204 7.57 -11.78 2.43
C GLY A 204 8.08 -11.46 1.03
N THR A 205 7.41 -10.54 0.34
CA THR A 205 7.86 -10.03 -0.97
C THR A 205 7.64 -8.51 -1.04
N PRO A 206 8.63 -7.74 -1.52
CA PRO A 206 8.47 -6.29 -1.71
C PRO A 206 7.45 -5.95 -2.79
N THR A 207 6.88 -4.74 -2.68
CA THR A 207 5.90 -4.21 -3.63
C THR A 207 6.30 -2.82 -4.09
N TYR A 208 6.65 -2.66 -5.36
CA TYR A 208 6.93 -1.38 -5.99
C TYR A 208 5.62 -0.71 -6.40
N THR A 209 5.36 0.50 -5.89
CA THR A 209 4.10 1.22 -6.11
C THR A 209 3.85 1.55 -7.57
N PHE A 210 4.89 1.79 -8.36
CA PHE A 210 4.78 2.01 -9.81
C PHE A 210 4.19 0.80 -10.54
N ASP A 211 4.64 -0.42 -10.21
CA ASP A 211 4.12 -1.65 -10.79
C ASP A 211 2.69 -1.94 -10.30
N LEU A 212 2.47 -1.72 -9.01
CA LEU A 212 1.16 -1.93 -8.39
C LEU A 212 0.11 -0.98 -8.98
N ALA A 213 0.44 0.29 -9.21
CA ALA A 213 -0.48 1.28 -9.77
C ALA A 213 -1.10 0.81 -11.10
N ARG A 214 -0.29 0.19 -11.98
CA ARG A 214 -0.75 -0.42 -13.24
C ARG A 214 -1.86 -1.44 -12.96
N LEU A 215 -1.60 -2.39 -12.07
CA LEU A 215 -2.54 -3.46 -11.73
C LEU A 215 -3.83 -2.91 -11.11
N LEU A 216 -3.76 -1.93 -10.23
CA LEU A 216 -4.94 -1.35 -9.60
C LEU A 216 -5.86 -0.68 -10.62
N VAL A 217 -5.30 0.00 -11.62
CA VAL A 217 -6.09 0.59 -12.71
C VAL A 217 -6.65 -0.52 -13.59
N ASP A 218 -5.87 -1.56 -13.96
CA ASP A 218 -6.37 -2.74 -14.69
C ASP A 218 -7.58 -3.38 -13.98
N MET A 219 -7.51 -3.53 -12.66
CA MET A 219 -8.63 -4.07 -11.87
C MET A 219 -9.88 -3.21 -11.98
N CYS A 220 -9.75 -1.89 -11.81
CA CYS A 220 -10.88 -0.96 -11.86
C CYS A 220 -11.55 -0.92 -13.24
N GLU A 221 -10.84 -1.21 -14.33
CA GLU A 221 -11.37 -1.31 -15.69
C GLU A 221 -12.21 -2.58 -15.91
N THR A 222 -12.28 -3.50 -14.92
CA THR A 222 -13.02 -4.77 -14.96
C THR A 222 -14.16 -4.82 -13.93
N GLU A 223 -14.87 -5.94 -13.89
CA GLU A 223 -15.86 -6.30 -12.86
C GLU A 223 -15.44 -7.57 -12.09
N LYS A 224 -14.15 -7.89 -12.07
CA LYS A 224 -13.58 -9.07 -11.41
C LYS A 224 -13.38 -8.81 -9.92
N TYR A 225 -14.47 -8.44 -9.24
CA TYR A 225 -14.48 -8.03 -7.83
C TYR A 225 -13.98 -9.11 -6.87
N GLY A 226 -13.62 -8.70 -5.65
CA GLY A 226 -13.24 -9.58 -4.55
C GLY A 226 -11.88 -9.30 -3.94
N TYR A 227 -11.36 -10.28 -3.22
CA TYR A 227 -10.07 -10.21 -2.52
C TYR A 227 -8.93 -10.68 -3.43
N TYR A 228 -7.83 -9.94 -3.41
CA TYR A 228 -6.60 -10.22 -4.14
C TYR A 228 -5.37 -9.98 -3.28
N HIS A 229 -4.28 -10.66 -3.58
CA HIS A 229 -2.95 -10.37 -3.08
C HIS A 229 -2.08 -9.85 -4.23
N ALA A 230 -1.31 -8.78 -3.98
CA ALA A 230 -0.48 -8.17 -5.01
C ALA A 230 0.87 -7.71 -4.42
N THR A 231 1.93 -8.40 -4.79
CA THR A 231 3.33 -8.04 -4.55
C THR A 231 4.12 -8.29 -5.82
N ASN A 232 5.34 -7.76 -5.94
CA ASN A 232 6.19 -8.13 -7.06
C ASN A 232 6.47 -9.64 -7.09
N GLU A 233 6.79 -10.20 -8.25
CA GLU A 233 7.21 -11.59 -8.40
C GLU A 233 8.68 -11.79 -8.00
N GLY A 234 9.16 -13.05 -8.02
CA GLY A 234 10.56 -13.38 -7.74
C GLY A 234 10.79 -14.09 -6.41
N GLY A 235 9.73 -14.67 -5.84
CA GLY A 235 9.76 -15.50 -4.64
C GLY A 235 9.67 -14.72 -3.34
N TYR A 236 9.77 -15.47 -2.25
CA TYR A 236 9.70 -14.95 -0.88
C TYR A 236 11.11 -14.80 -0.31
N ILE A 237 11.38 -13.68 0.33
CA ILE A 237 12.70 -13.28 0.85
C ILE A 237 12.57 -12.69 2.25
N SER A 238 13.70 -12.58 2.95
CA SER A 238 13.77 -11.81 4.20
C SER A 238 14.05 -10.32 3.95
N TRP A 239 13.83 -9.47 4.96
CA TRP A 239 14.30 -8.09 4.91
C TRP A 239 15.82 -7.99 4.73
N TYR A 240 16.55 -8.96 5.31
CA TYR A 240 17.99 -9.08 5.12
C TYR A 240 18.36 -9.31 3.66
N ASP A 241 17.74 -10.29 2.98
CA ASP A 241 17.98 -10.57 1.56
C ASP A 241 17.65 -9.35 0.69
N PHE A 242 16.55 -8.68 1.02
CA PHE A 242 16.13 -7.46 0.33
C PHE A 242 17.20 -6.36 0.47
N CYS A 243 17.71 -6.12 1.69
CA CYS A 243 18.74 -5.13 1.95
C CYS A 243 20.06 -5.46 1.24
N VAL A 244 20.52 -6.69 1.29
CA VAL A 244 21.72 -7.16 0.58
C VAL A 244 21.60 -6.89 -0.92
N GLU A 245 20.48 -7.22 -1.54
CA GLU A 245 20.29 -7.04 -2.99
C GLU A 245 20.29 -5.55 -3.38
N PHE A 246 19.54 -4.68 -2.70
CA PHE A 246 19.53 -3.28 -3.10
C PHE A 246 20.84 -2.54 -2.74
N TYR A 247 21.58 -2.93 -1.69
CA TYR A 247 22.92 -2.42 -1.45
C TYR A 247 23.87 -2.79 -2.59
N LYS A 248 23.82 -4.04 -3.04
CA LYS A 248 24.59 -4.52 -4.19
C LYS A 248 24.26 -3.71 -5.45
N GLN A 249 22.99 -3.52 -5.77
CA GLN A 249 22.55 -2.77 -6.96
C GLN A 249 22.92 -1.28 -6.87
N TYR A 250 22.85 -0.70 -5.67
CA TYR A 250 23.24 0.70 -5.42
C TYR A 250 24.77 0.91 -5.40
N GLY A 251 25.53 -0.14 -5.13
CA GLY A 251 26.99 -0.10 -5.03
C GLY A 251 27.52 0.24 -3.64
N LEU A 252 26.73 0.08 -2.57
CA LEU A 252 27.18 0.21 -1.19
C LEU A 252 28.04 -1.00 -0.77
N LYS A 253 29.10 -0.72 -0.02
CA LYS A 253 30.01 -1.74 0.56
C LYS A 253 29.72 -2.06 2.03
N THR A 254 28.80 -1.35 2.62
CA THR A 254 28.36 -1.51 4.02
C THR A 254 27.94 -2.94 4.26
N LYS A 255 28.46 -3.57 5.29
CA LYS A 255 28.12 -4.93 5.68
C LYS A 255 26.67 -4.98 6.19
N VAL A 256 25.89 -5.93 5.70
CA VAL A 256 24.56 -6.24 6.24
C VAL A 256 24.69 -7.47 7.13
N ALA A 257 24.41 -7.33 8.42
CA ALA A 257 24.42 -8.41 9.39
C ALA A 257 22.99 -8.93 9.60
N PRO A 258 22.72 -10.24 9.40
CA PRO A 258 21.42 -10.82 9.69
C PRO A 258 21.21 -10.90 11.20
N VAL A 259 20.00 -10.59 11.65
CA VAL A 259 19.55 -10.72 13.03
C VAL A 259 18.12 -11.28 13.05
N THR A 260 17.74 -11.93 14.14
CA THR A 260 16.34 -12.32 14.35
C THR A 260 15.49 -11.11 14.78
N THR A 261 14.18 -11.23 14.70
CA THR A 261 13.24 -10.23 15.21
C THR A 261 13.46 -9.98 16.70
N GLU A 262 13.74 -11.03 17.48
CA GLU A 262 14.05 -10.95 18.91
C GLU A 262 15.34 -10.19 19.17
N GLU A 263 16.42 -10.51 18.45
CA GLU A 263 17.72 -9.83 18.56
C GLU A 263 17.66 -8.37 18.11
N TYR A 264 16.77 -8.04 17.17
CA TYR A 264 16.57 -6.66 16.73
C TYR A 264 15.94 -5.80 17.83
N GLY A 265 14.88 -6.27 18.46
CA GLY A 265 14.31 -5.76 19.71
C GLY A 265 13.81 -4.31 19.72
N LEU A 266 13.78 -3.62 18.58
CA LEU A 266 13.45 -2.18 18.51
C LEU A 266 12.02 -1.89 18.05
N SER A 267 11.26 -2.91 17.63
CA SER A 267 9.89 -2.72 17.17
C SER A 267 8.92 -2.72 18.35
N LYS A 268 8.07 -1.69 18.44
CA LYS A 268 6.99 -1.62 19.42
C LYS A 268 5.84 -2.55 19.04
N ALA A 269 5.46 -2.54 17.77
CA ALA A 269 4.44 -3.43 17.22
C ALA A 269 5.00 -4.83 16.95
N THR A 270 4.24 -5.87 17.28
CA THR A 270 4.54 -7.24 16.87
C THR A 270 4.36 -7.37 15.36
N ARG A 271 5.41 -7.78 14.65
CA ARG A 271 5.39 -7.96 13.20
C ARG A 271 5.21 -9.44 12.82
N PRO A 272 4.47 -9.75 11.75
CA PRO A 272 4.34 -11.13 11.26
C PRO A 272 5.69 -11.66 10.78
N VAL A 273 6.02 -12.89 11.14
CA VAL A 273 7.20 -13.59 10.58
C VAL A 273 6.88 -14.19 9.21
N ASN A 274 5.61 -14.50 8.95
CA ASN A 274 5.12 -14.99 7.65
C ASN A 274 4.22 -13.94 6.98
N SER A 275 4.80 -13.19 6.05
CA SER A 275 4.13 -12.22 5.17
C SER A 275 4.04 -12.73 3.71
N ARG A 276 4.09 -14.05 3.51
CA ARG A 276 3.95 -14.65 2.18
C ARG A 276 2.51 -14.55 1.70
N LEU A 277 2.30 -13.90 0.57
CA LEU A 277 0.99 -13.72 -0.05
C LEU A 277 0.93 -14.51 -1.35
N ASP A 278 0.00 -15.44 -1.47
CA ASP A 278 -0.27 -16.15 -2.73
C ASP A 278 -0.96 -15.19 -3.72
N LYS A 279 -0.48 -15.18 -4.95
CA LYS A 279 -0.91 -14.29 -6.03
C LYS A 279 -1.55 -15.03 -7.21
N SER A 280 -1.73 -16.34 -7.12
CA SER A 280 -2.25 -17.16 -8.22
C SER A 280 -3.59 -16.64 -8.74
N LYS A 281 -4.44 -16.15 -7.85
CA LYS A 281 -5.75 -15.58 -8.20
C LYS A 281 -5.66 -14.39 -9.18
N LEU A 282 -4.57 -13.61 -9.19
CA LEU A 282 -4.38 -12.56 -10.20
C LEU A 282 -4.34 -13.17 -11.60
N VAL A 283 -3.52 -14.21 -11.77
CA VAL A 283 -3.35 -14.92 -13.06
C VAL A 283 -4.64 -15.63 -13.47
N GLU A 284 -5.30 -16.32 -12.54
CA GLU A 284 -6.57 -17.00 -12.77
C GLU A 284 -7.67 -16.02 -13.20
N ALA A 285 -7.66 -14.81 -12.65
CA ALA A 285 -8.54 -13.73 -13.06
C ALA A 285 -8.10 -13.07 -14.38
N GLY A 286 -6.95 -13.43 -14.95
CA GLY A 286 -6.42 -12.89 -16.21
C GLY A 286 -5.79 -11.51 -16.06
N PHE A 287 -5.30 -11.16 -14.86
CA PHE A 287 -4.45 -10.00 -14.66
C PHE A 287 -2.98 -10.36 -14.89
N GLU A 288 -2.20 -9.43 -15.43
CA GLU A 288 -0.78 -9.60 -15.59
C GLU A 288 -0.06 -9.44 -14.24
N PRO A 289 0.77 -10.40 -13.82
CA PRO A 289 1.57 -10.28 -12.60
C PRO A 289 2.49 -9.05 -12.62
N LEU A 290 2.90 -8.62 -11.43
CA LEU A 290 3.92 -7.57 -11.33
C LEU A 290 5.29 -8.15 -11.73
N PRO A 291 6.23 -7.33 -12.27
CA PRO A 291 7.60 -7.75 -12.52
C PRO A 291 8.29 -8.30 -11.27
N THR A 292 9.48 -8.90 -11.45
CA THR A 292 10.23 -9.40 -10.28
C THR A 292 10.68 -8.24 -9.39
N TRP A 293 10.74 -8.50 -8.07
CA TRP A 293 11.18 -7.50 -7.11
C TRP A 293 12.62 -6.99 -7.36
N LYS A 294 13.50 -7.83 -7.92
CA LYS A 294 14.88 -7.42 -8.29
C LYS A 294 14.88 -6.41 -9.44
N ASP A 295 14.06 -6.64 -10.44
CA ASP A 295 13.86 -5.69 -11.53
C ASP A 295 13.22 -4.38 -11.02
N ALA A 296 12.20 -4.50 -10.17
CA ALA A 296 11.55 -3.36 -9.54
C ALA A 296 12.54 -2.49 -8.77
N VAL A 297 13.43 -3.09 -7.97
CA VAL A 297 14.52 -2.39 -7.26
C VAL A 297 15.44 -1.68 -8.26
N SER A 298 15.85 -2.35 -9.35
CA SER A 298 16.74 -1.75 -10.35
C SER A 298 16.12 -0.49 -10.99
N ARG A 299 14.83 -0.54 -11.34
CA ARG A 299 14.10 0.61 -11.89
C ARG A 299 13.95 1.72 -10.85
N TYR A 300 13.54 1.35 -9.64
CA TYR A 300 13.37 2.29 -8.53
C TYR A 300 14.67 3.06 -8.22
N LEU A 301 15.82 2.38 -8.11
CA LEU A 301 17.10 3.03 -7.80
C LEU A 301 17.55 4.02 -8.88
N LYS A 302 17.25 3.76 -10.16
CA LYS A 302 17.53 4.68 -11.27
C LYS A 302 16.67 5.93 -11.22
N GLU A 303 15.39 5.78 -10.84
CA GLU A 303 14.42 6.86 -10.82
C GLU A 303 14.54 7.72 -9.55
N ALA A 304 14.81 7.09 -8.40
CA ALA A 304 14.81 7.73 -7.11
C ALA A 304 15.98 8.71 -6.89
N ARG A 305 17.03 8.65 -7.72
CA ARG A 305 18.23 9.53 -7.67
C ARG A 305 18.79 9.66 -6.24
N LEU A 306 18.92 8.52 -5.53
CA LEU A 306 19.35 8.43 -4.13
C LEU A 306 20.83 8.66 -3.93
#